data_00174caa35222e47bf861568d1c5163c
#
_entry.id   00174caa35222e47bf861568d1c5163c
#
_cell.length_a   1.000
_cell.length_b   1.000
_cell.length_c   1.000
_cell.angle_alpha   90.00
_cell.angle_beta   90.00
_cell.angle_gamma   90.00
#
_symmetry.space_group_name_H-M   'P 1'
#
loop_
_entity.id
_entity.type
_entity.pdbx_description
1 polymer ?
#
loop_
_entity_poly.entity_id
_entity_poly.type
_entity_poly.pdbx_seq_one_letter_code
_entity_poly.pdbx_strand_id
1 'polypeptide(L)'
;MSTRALVPVEEYLRMSFEGPDPEYLDGELVERNLGDDSHSSTQSNLDGILHPLKEKFRIHVRPEIHMRLAPTRISVADLAIFREKPADRIPSSPPYVVVEIVSPGDRYIEIHDKLEEYRHWGIKHIWLMDPTSQTFSVYDDAGLREVPVLVLPEYELTIQKSDVFE
;
A
#
# COMPACT_ATOMS: atom_id res chain seq x y z
N MET A 1 -26.07 -23.19 1.24
CA MET A 1 -25.23 -22.06 0.78
C MET A 1 -25.46 -20.90 1.73
N SER A 2 -24.45 -20.53 2.48
CA SER A 2 -24.53 -19.33 3.34
C SER A 2 -24.42 -18.11 2.43
N THR A 3 -25.51 -17.40 2.22
CA THR A 3 -25.51 -16.09 1.57
C THR A 3 -24.86 -15.13 2.56
N ARG A 4 -23.58 -14.84 2.37
CA ARG A 4 -22.92 -13.76 3.12
C ARG A 4 -23.66 -12.47 2.77
N ALA A 5 -24.22 -11.82 3.78
CA ALA A 5 -24.92 -10.55 3.55
C ALA A 5 -23.87 -9.52 3.07
N LEU A 6 -24.15 -8.90 1.93
CA LEU A 6 -23.28 -7.83 1.41
C LEU A 6 -23.42 -6.60 2.31
N VAL A 7 -22.29 -5.98 2.64
CA VAL A 7 -22.22 -4.76 3.46
C VAL A 7 -22.24 -3.55 2.52
N PRO A 8 -23.15 -2.58 2.70
CA PRO A 8 -23.07 -1.33 1.95
C PRO A 8 -21.75 -0.57 2.24
N VAL A 9 -21.19 0.10 1.25
CA VAL A 9 -19.91 0.82 1.40
C VAL A 9 -19.96 1.86 2.51
N GLU A 10 -21.09 2.56 2.66
CA GLU A 10 -21.28 3.58 3.70
C GLU A 10 -21.32 2.97 5.12
N GLU A 11 -21.74 1.72 5.23
CA GLU A 11 -21.68 0.97 6.49
C GLU A 11 -20.25 0.57 6.79
N TYR A 12 -19.53 -0.01 5.82
CA TYR A 12 -18.10 -0.33 5.96
C TYR A 12 -17.28 0.88 6.45
N LEU A 13 -17.53 2.08 5.89
CA LEU A 13 -16.81 3.29 6.25
C LEU A 13 -17.05 3.79 7.68
N ARG A 14 -18.05 3.23 8.38
CA ARG A 14 -18.37 3.53 9.78
C ARG A 14 -17.98 2.43 10.74
N MET A 15 -17.58 1.27 10.22
CA MET A 15 -17.19 0.12 11.02
C MET A 15 -15.86 0.37 11.73
N SER A 16 -15.70 -0.31 12.88
CA SER A 16 -14.43 -0.44 13.58
C SER A 16 -14.06 -1.92 13.64
N PHE A 17 -12.80 -2.21 13.49
CA PHE A 17 -12.30 -3.58 13.44
C PHE A 17 -11.28 -3.84 14.54
N GLU A 18 -11.25 -5.08 15.04
CA GLU A 18 -10.16 -5.57 15.87
C GLU A 18 -9.09 -6.16 14.95
N GLY A 19 -7.85 -5.66 15.03
CA GLY A 19 -6.76 -6.04 14.13
C GLY A 19 -6.68 -5.17 12.88
N PRO A 20 -6.01 -5.64 11.80
CA PRO A 20 -5.89 -4.90 10.57
C PRO A 20 -7.26 -4.66 9.93
N ASP A 21 -7.51 -3.42 9.51
CA ASP A 21 -8.76 -3.11 8.81
C ASP A 21 -8.85 -3.92 7.51
N PRO A 22 -9.95 -4.62 7.26
CA PRO A 22 -10.15 -5.35 6.01
C PRO A 22 -10.31 -4.37 4.84
N GLU A 23 -10.01 -4.85 3.65
CA GLU A 23 -10.38 -4.14 2.43
C GLU A 23 -11.85 -4.38 2.08
N TYR A 24 -12.39 -3.57 1.18
CA TYR A 24 -13.78 -3.67 0.73
C TYR A 24 -13.83 -3.88 -0.78
N LEU A 25 -14.57 -4.89 -1.21
CA LEU A 25 -14.79 -5.20 -2.62
C LEU A 25 -16.24 -5.63 -2.84
N ASP A 26 -17.01 -4.79 -3.53
CA ASP A 26 -18.39 -5.08 -3.98
C ASP A 26 -19.31 -5.62 -2.88
N GLY A 27 -19.17 -5.11 -1.66
CA GLY A 27 -19.96 -5.53 -0.50
C GLY A 27 -19.31 -6.60 0.37
N GLU A 28 -18.17 -7.14 -0.03
CA GLU A 28 -17.43 -8.12 0.75
C GLU A 28 -16.28 -7.47 1.52
N LEU A 29 -16.07 -7.93 2.76
CA LEU A 29 -14.90 -7.58 3.55
C LEU A 29 -13.80 -8.59 3.25
N VAL A 30 -12.68 -8.09 2.72
CA VAL A 30 -11.50 -8.89 2.38
C VAL A 30 -10.48 -8.73 3.50
N GLU A 31 -10.33 -9.78 4.31
CA GLU A 31 -9.39 -9.77 5.43
C GLU A 31 -7.94 -9.60 4.96
N ARG A 32 -7.15 -8.85 5.72
CA ARG A 32 -5.72 -8.68 5.54
C ARG A 32 -4.96 -9.54 6.54
N ASN A 33 -3.82 -10.08 6.14
CA ASN A 33 -2.95 -10.79 7.06
C ASN A 33 -2.35 -9.82 8.08
N LEU A 34 -2.11 -10.35 9.29
CA LEU A 34 -1.46 -9.59 10.34
C LEU A 34 0.04 -9.48 10.01
N GLY A 35 0.57 -8.25 9.99
CA GLY A 35 2.01 -8.02 9.90
C GLY A 35 2.74 -8.52 11.16
N ASP A 36 3.92 -9.04 10.95
CA ASP A 36 4.83 -9.43 12.04
C ASP A 36 5.85 -8.30 12.36
N ASP A 37 6.82 -8.63 13.21
CA ASP A 37 7.89 -7.68 13.59
C ASP A 37 8.67 -7.18 12.37
N SER A 38 9.00 -8.07 11.43
CA SER A 38 9.76 -7.71 10.22
C SER A 38 8.97 -6.80 9.28
N HIS A 39 7.67 -7.00 9.14
CA HIS A 39 6.77 -6.10 8.42
C HIS A 39 6.75 -4.72 9.08
N SER A 40 6.54 -4.70 10.40
CA SER A 40 6.44 -3.45 11.17
C SER A 40 7.74 -2.66 11.17
N SER A 41 8.89 -3.32 11.29
CA SER A 41 10.19 -2.64 11.26
C SER A 41 10.48 -2.06 9.87
N THR A 42 10.18 -2.82 8.81
CA THR A 42 10.31 -2.34 7.43
C THR A 42 9.46 -1.10 7.18
N GLN A 43 8.21 -1.11 7.61
CA GLN A 43 7.29 0.03 7.48
C GLN A 43 7.79 1.25 8.26
N SER A 44 8.25 1.04 9.49
CA SER A 44 8.77 2.11 10.35
C SER A 44 10.06 2.73 9.79
N ASN A 45 10.99 1.89 9.32
CA ASN A 45 12.23 2.36 8.71
C ASN A 45 11.97 3.15 7.43
N LEU A 46 11.05 2.68 6.59
CA LEU A 46 10.63 3.40 5.39
C LEU A 46 10.01 4.75 5.71
N ASP A 47 9.08 4.82 6.67
CA ASP A 47 8.46 6.09 7.07
C ASP A 47 9.52 7.07 7.61
N GLY A 48 10.48 6.57 8.38
CA GLY A 48 11.61 7.36 8.89
C GLY A 48 12.46 7.98 7.78
N ILE A 49 12.74 7.23 6.71
CA ILE A 49 13.48 7.72 5.53
C ILE A 49 12.69 8.81 4.79
N LEU A 50 11.38 8.63 4.68
CA LEU A 50 10.51 9.53 3.94
C LEU A 50 10.15 10.81 4.73
N HIS A 51 10.22 10.76 6.06
CA HIS A 51 9.81 11.86 6.91
C HIS A 51 10.49 13.21 6.59
N PRO A 52 11.83 13.30 6.42
CA PRO A 52 12.49 14.54 6.06
C PRO A 52 12.07 15.10 4.70
N LEU A 53 11.64 14.23 3.78
CA LEU A 53 11.26 14.62 2.42
C LEU A 53 9.90 15.32 2.38
N LYS A 54 9.05 15.11 3.41
CA LYS A 54 7.72 15.72 3.51
C LYS A 54 7.78 17.25 3.44
N GLU A 55 8.69 17.85 4.17
CA GLU A 55 8.86 19.31 4.18
C GLU A 55 9.64 19.79 2.95
N LYS A 56 10.76 19.12 2.63
CA LYS A 56 11.65 19.51 1.54
C LYS A 56 10.93 19.54 0.18
N PHE A 57 10.11 18.55 -0.09
CA PHE A 57 9.43 18.39 -1.39
C PHE A 57 7.92 18.61 -1.33
N ARG A 58 7.38 18.95 -0.16
CA ARG A 58 5.93 19.16 0.08
C ARG A 58 5.09 17.95 -0.30
N ILE A 59 5.61 16.75 -0.10
CA ILE A 59 4.90 15.50 -0.32
C ILE A 59 4.14 15.08 0.94
N HIS A 60 3.15 14.21 0.75
CA HIS A 60 2.30 13.72 1.83
C HIS A 60 2.45 12.22 1.94
N VAL A 61 3.15 11.75 2.98
CA VAL A 61 3.34 10.31 3.28
C VAL A 61 2.22 9.85 4.20
N ARG A 62 1.60 8.73 3.87
CA ARG A 62 0.47 8.14 4.59
C ARG A 62 0.67 6.64 4.78
N PRO A 63 1.03 6.17 5.99
CA PRO A 63 0.98 4.75 6.32
C PRO A 63 -0.46 4.28 6.53
N GLU A 64 -0.71 3.00 6.32
CA GLU A 64 -2.01 2.35 6.55
C GLU A 64 -3.20 3.14 5.98
N ILE A 65 -3.11 3.53 4.73
CA ILE A 65 -4.06 4.44 4.11
C ILE A 65 -5.16 3.71 3.33
N HIS A 66 -6.41 3.96 3.71
CA HIS A 66 -7.56 3.56 2.90
C HIS A 66 -7.65 4.42 1.65
N MET A 67 -7.82 3.79 0.50
CA MET A 67 -7.95 4.46 -0.80
C MET A 67 -9.14 3.89 -1.55
N ARG A 68 -9.95 4.78 -2.12
CA ARG A 68 -11.14 4.41 -2.88
C ARG A 68 -10.82 4.34 -4.36
N LEU A 69 -10.53 3.13 -4.84
CA LEU A 69 -10.15 2.88 -6.24
C LEU A 69 -11.36 2.93 -7.19
N ALA A 70 -12.53 2.61 -6.68
CA ALA A 70 -13.81 2.63 -7.38
C ALA A 70 -14.95 2.85 -6.37
N PRO A 71 -16.18 3.14 -6.80
CA PRO A 71 -17.31 3.36 -5.89
C PRO A 71 -17.52 2.24 -4.87
N THR A 72 -17.24 1.00 -5.24
CA THR A 72 -17.40 -0.20 -4.41
C THR A 72 -16.07 -0.94 -4.14
N ARG A 73 -14.92 -0.26 -4.29
CA ARG A 73 -13.59 -0.82 -4.00
C ARG A 73 -12.78 0.10 -3.12
N ILE A 74 -12.47 -0.34 -1.91
CA ILE A 74 -11.56 0.35 -1.00
C ILE A 74 -10.42 -0.60 -0.66
N SER A 75 -9.21 -0.16 -0.97
CA SER A 75 -7.95 -0.85 -0.67
C SER A 75 -7.25 -0.17 0.50
N VAL A 76 -6.45 -0.91 1.25
CA VAL A 76 -5.60 -0.38 2.32
C VAL A 76 -4.15 -0.65 1.93
N ALA A 77 -3.38 0.41 1.72
CA ALA A 77 -1.95 0.30 1.44
C ALA A 77 -1.11 0.45 2.71
N ASP A 78 -0.01 -0.29 2.80
CA ASP A 78 0.93 -0.15 3.92
C ASP A 78 1.55 1.24 3.96
N LEU A 79 1.83 1.85 2.80
CA LEU A 79 2.26 3.22 2.70
C LEU A 79 1.94 3.80 1.32
N ALA A 80 1.56 5.09 1.29
CA ALA A 80 1.39 5.82 0.05
C ALA A 80 2.01 7.22 0.14
N ILE A 81 2.48 7.73 -1.01
CA ILE A 81 3.02 9.09 -1.16
C ILE A 81 2.16 9.85 -2.16
N PHE A 82 1.59 10.95 -1.70
CA PHE A 82 0.84 11.89 -2.53
C PHE A 82 1.65 13.15 -2.80
N ARG A 83 1.62 13.66 -4.03
CA ARG A 83 2.22 14.95 -4.38
C ARG A 83 1.42 16.12 -3.85
N GLU A 84 0.10 15.97 -3.82
CA GLU A 84 -0.82 16.94 -3.28
C GLU A 84 -1.58 16.34 -2.11
N LYS A 85 -1.95 17.17 -1.14
CA LYS A 85 -2.76 16.72 -0.01
C LYS A 85 -4.10 16.18 -0.53
N PRO A 86 -4.46 14.93 -0.21
CA PRO A 86 -5.77 14.40 -0.56
C PRO A 86 -6.88 15.30 -0.05
N ALA A 87 -7.86 15.61 -0.93
CA ALA A 87 -9.00 16.45 -0.60
C ALA A 87 -10.04 15.66 0.22
N ASP A 88 -10.22 14.39 -0.11
CA ASP A 88 -11.21 13.53 0.53
C ASP A 88 -10.64 12.83 1.77
N ARG A 89 -11.51 12.53 2.73
CA ARG A 89 -11.17 11.75 3.91
C ARG A 89 -10.59 10.37 3.53
N ILE A 90 -11.18 9.73 2.52
CA ILE A 90 -10.66 8.52 1.87
C ILE A 90 -10.25 8.95 0.47
N PRO A 91 -8.95 9.00 0.15
CA PRO A 91 -8.50 9.42 -1.16
C PRO A 91 -9.15 8.64 -2.29
N SER A 92 -9.69 9.36 -3.26
CA SER A 92 -10.30 8.82 -4.48
C SER A 92 -9.48 9.13 -5.75
N SER A 93 -8.33 9.77 -5.58
CA SER A 93 -7.33 9.99 -6.62
C SER A 93 -6.07 9.19 -6.30
N PRO A 94 -5.41 8.60 -7.33
CA PRO A 94 -4.26 7.75 -7.09
C PRO A 94 -3.07 8.51 -6.47
N PRO A 95 -2.35 7.92 -5.51
CA PRO A 95 -1.08 8.45 -5.04
C PRO A 95 -0.02 8.38 -6.13
N TYR A 96 1.10 9.08 -5.91
CA TYR A 96 2.26 9.02 -6.80
C TYR A 96 3.07 7.73 -6.61
N VAL A 97 3.17 7.26 -5.38
CA VAL A 97 3.81 6.00 -5.00
C VAL A 97 2.89 5.24 -4.07
N VAL A 98 2.82 3.94 -4.23
CA VAL A 98 2.26 3.00 -3.25
C VAL A 98 3.30 1.94 -2.92
N VAL A 99 3.34 1.55 -1.66
CA VAL A 99 4.20 0.47 -1.16
C VAL A 99 3.34 -0.56 -0.45
N GLU A 100 3.52 -1.80 -0.85
CA GLU A 100 3.03 -2.97 -0.12
C GLU A 100 4.21 -3.72 0.49
N ILE A 101 4.03 -4.20 1.71
CA ILE A 101 5.03 -4.96 2.46
C ILE A 101 4.45 -6.35 2.70
N VAL A 102 5.14 -7.39 2.25
CA VAL A 102 4.67 -8.78 2.37
C VAL A 102 4.53 -9.15 3.84
N SER A 103 3.38 -9.69 4.19
CA SER A 103 3.07 -10.23 5.51
C SER A 103 3.10 -11.76 5.50
N PRO A 104 3.39 -12.42 6.64
CA PRO A 104 3.24 -13.87 6.75
C PRO A 104 1.82 -14.31 6.35
N GLY A 105 1.75 -15.33 5.50
CA GLY A 105 0.48 -15.85 5.00
C GLY A 105 -0.07 -15.17 3.76
N ASP A 106 0.57 -14.11 3.26
CA ASP A 106 0.18 -13.49 1.99
C ASP A 106 0.34 -14.48 0.84
N ARG A 107 -0.64 -14.48 -0.05
CA ARG A 107 -0.62 -15.32 -1.24
C ARG A 107 -0.18 -14.48 -2.44
N TYR A 108 0.76 -15.01 -3.22
CA TYR A 108 1.30 -14.33 -4.39
C TYR A 108 0.21 -13.83 -5.35
N ILE A 109 -0.81 -14.64 -5.60
CA ILE A 109 -1.90 -14.27 -6.51
C ILE A 109 -2.69 -13.05 -5.99
N GLU A 110 -2.93 -12.99 -4.69
CA GLU A 110 -3.67 -11.88 -4.07
C GLU A 110 -2.85 -10.58 -4.10
N ILE A 111 -1.54 -10.68 -3.83
CA ILE A 111 -0.62 -9.55 -3.97
C ILE A 111 -0.61 -9.06 -5.42
N HIS A 112 -0.43 -9.97 -6.38
CA HIS A 112 -0.37 -9.63 -7.80
C HIS A 112 -1.66 -8.93 -8.27
N ASP A 113 -2.82 -9.45 -7.90
CA ASP A 113 -4.11 -8.86 -8.26
C ASP A 113 -4.25 -7.43 -7.68
N LYS A 114 -3.79 -7.22 -6.45
CA LYS A 114 -3.80 -5.91 -5.80
C LYS A 114 -2.87 -4.91 -6.50
N LEU A 115 -1.65 -5.33 -6.86
CA LEU A 115 -0.71 -4.47 -7.60
C LEU A 115 -1.26 -4.12 -8.99
N GLU A 116 -1.95 -5.05 -9.65
CA GLU A 116 -2.59 -4.81 -10.95
C GLU A 116 -3.77 -3.83 -10.83
N GLU A 117 -4.57 -3.92 -9.76
CA GLU A 117 -5.60 -2.91 -9.48
C GLU A 117 -4.99 -1.51 -9.33
N TYR A 118 -3.87 -1.38 -8.61
CA TYR A 118 -3.15 -0.12 -8.45
C TYR A 118 -2.64 0.43 -9.78
N ARG A 119 -2.08 -0.43 -10.62
CA ARG A 119 -1.62 -0.04 -11.95
C ARG A 119 -2.78 0.49 -12.82
N HIS A 120 -3.89 -0.22 -12.86
CA HIS A 120 -5.10 0.19 -13.58
C HIS A 120 -5.69 1.50 -13.05
N TRP A 121 -5.61 1.72 -11.74
CA TRP A 121 -6.08 2.97 -11.14
C TRP A 121 -5.21 4.17 -11.51
N GLY A 122 -3.98 3.95 -11.97
CA GLY A 122 -3.08 4.98 -12.48
C GLY A 122 -1.97 5.39 -11.51
N ILE A 123 -1.62 4.55 -10.54
CA ILE A 123 -0.46 4.80 -9.66
C ILE A 123 0.82 4.64 -10.48
N LYS A 124 1.69 5.65 -10.44
CA LYS A 124 2.90 5.68 -11.26
C LYS A 124 4.00 4.75 -10.74
N HIS A 125 4.21 4.72 -9.43
CA HIS A 125 5.24 3.91 -8.79
C HIS A 125 4.58 2.93 -7.82
N ILE A 126 4.67 1.66 -8.12
CA ILE A 126 4.11 0.57 -7.31
C ILE A 126 5.27 -0.30 -6.85
N TRP A 127 5.51 -0.33 -5.56
CA TRP A 127 6.62 -1.02 -4.93
C TRP A 127 6.14 -2.15 -4.04
N LEU A 128 6.85 -3.27 -4.09
CA LEU A 128 6.66 -4.40 -3.19
C LEU A 128 7.96 -4.63 -2.42
N MET A 129 7.86 -4.69 -1.11
CA MET A 129 8.97 -5.05 -0.21
C MET A 129 8.67 -6.38 0.45
N ASP A 130 9.60 -7.31 0.39
CA ASP A 130 9.51 -8.59 1.10
C ASP A 130 10.59 -8.65 2.18
N PRO A 131 10.21 -8.49 3.46
CA PRO A 131 11.17 -8.54 4.58
C PRO A 131 11.83 -9.91 4.75
N THR A 132 11.13 -10.99 4.40
CA THR A 132 11.66 -12.36 4.57
C THR A 132 12.80 -12.65 3.60
N SER A 133 12.62 -12.30 2.33
CA SER A 133 13.67 -12.47 1.30
C SER A 133 14.61 -11.26 1.21
N GLN A 134 14.28 -10.16 1.89
CA GLN A 134 14.95 -8.87 1.81
C GLN A 134 15.09 -8.38 0.36
N THR A 135 13.97 -8.39 -0.35
CA THR A 135 13.91 -7.99 -1.76
C THR A 135 13.00 -6.80 -1.99
N PHE A 136 13.37 -6.00 -2.99
CA PHE A 136 12.53 -4.95 -3.57
C PHE A 136 12.06 -5.38 -4.94
N SER A 137 10.80 -5.10 -5.24
CA SER A 137 10.26 -5.25 -6.59
C SER A 137 9.48 -4.01 -6.99
N VAL A 138 9.46 -3.73 -8.28
CA VAL A 138 8.61 -2.72 -8.90
C VAL A 138 7.60 -3.40 -9.81
N TYR A 139 6.39 -2.85 -9.87
CA TYR A 139 5.31 -3.34 -10.72
C TYR A 139 4.93 -2.27 -11.73
N ASP A 140 4.98 -2.62 -13.00
CA ASP A 140 4.61 -1.75 -14.12
C ASP A 140 3.98 -2.56 -15.27
N ASP A 141 3.88 -1.98 -16.45
CA ASP A 141 3.32 -2.66 -17.64
C ASP A 141 4.09 -3.92 -18.05
N ALA A 142 5.35 -4.06 -17.63
CA ALA A 142 6.16 -5.25 -17.85
C ALA A 142 5.97 -6.32 -16.76
N GLY A 143 5.14 -6.05 -15.75
CA GLY A 143 4.87 -6.92 -14.60
C GLY A 143 5.79 -6.67 -13.42
N LEU A 144 5.85 -7.63 -12.51
CA LEU A 144 6.65 -7.55 -11.28
C LEU A 144 8.12 -7.88 -11.58
N ARG A 145 9.02 -6.98 -11.21
CA ARG A 145 10.47 -7.15 -11.41
C ARG A 145 11.22 -6.82 -10.12
N GLU A 146 12.10 -7.72 -9.70
CA GLU A 146 13.03 -7.43 -8.61
C GLU A 146 14.06 -6.36 -9.06
N VAL A 147 14.35 -5.43 -8.14
CA VAL A 147 15.33 -4.36 -8.33
C VAL A 147 16.29 -4.28 -7.15
N PRO A 148 17.56 -3.89 -7.36
CA PRO A 148 18.53 -3.81 -6.26
C PRO A 148 18.30 -2.63 -5.32
N VAL A 149 17.72 -1.54 -5.84
CA VAL A 149 17.43 -0.30 -5.10
C VAL A 149 16.12 0.29 -5.59
N LEU A 150 15.47 1.09 -4.73
CA LEU A 150 14.32 1.91 -5.12
C LEU A 150 14.76 3.36 -5.25
N VAL A 151 14.37 4.03 -6.31
CA VAL A 151 14.79 5.40 -6.60
C VAL A 151 13.60 6.28 -7.00
N LEU A 152 13.64 7.51 -6.50
CA LEU A 152 12.80 8.63 -6.95
C LEU A 152 13.72 9.85 -7.11
N PRO A 153 14.36 9.99 -8.28
CA PRO A 153 15.37 11.06 -8.49
C PRO A 153 14.81 12.46 -8.25
N GLU A 154 13.54 12.70 -8.56
CA GLU A 154 12.82 13.94 -8.32
C GLU A 154 12.73 14.35 -6.85
N TYR A 155 12.87 13.39 -5.94
CA TYR A 155 12.92 13.61 -4.48
C TYR A 155 14.29 13.33 -3.89
N GLU A 156 15.33 13.23 -4.73
CA GLU A 156 16.70 12.89 -4.32
C GLU A 156 16.72 11.61 -3.45
N LEU A 157 15.80 10.69 -3.70
CA LEU A 157 15.60 9.49 -2.89
C LEU A 157 16.23 8.28 -3.55
N THR A 158 17.07 7.59 -2.80
CA THR A 158 17.56 6.23 -3.09
C THR A 158 17.41 5.40 -1.82
N ILE A 159 16.73 4.28 -1.91
CA ILE A 159 16.52 3.35 -0.79
C ILE A 159 17.31 2.08 -1.05
N GLN A 160 18.26 1.79 -0.17
CA GLN A 160 19.01 0.53 -0.15
C GLN A 160 18.27 -0.51 0.70
N LYS A 161 18.51 -1.80 0.44
CA LYS A 161 17.92 -2.87 1.25
C LYS A 161 18.29 -2.75 2.73
N SER A 162 19.52 -2.37 3.03
CA SER A 162 20.00 -2.12 4.39
C SER A 162 19.38 -0.91 5.10
N ASP A 163 18.68 -0.05 4.38
CA ASP A 163 18.00 1.10 4.98
C ASP A 163 16.66 0.72 5.62
N VAL A 164 16.04 -0.36 5.15
CA VAL A 164 14.68 -0.78 5.56
C VAL A 164 14.62 -2.17 6.17
N PHE A 165 15.46 -3.11 5.72
CA PHE A 165 15.49 -4.46 6.27
C PHE A 165 16.53 -4.60 7.38
N GLU A 166 16.14 -5.26 8.48
CA GLU A 166 17.01 -5.59 9.62
C GLU A 166 17.56 -7.01 9.56
#